data_128fb01435b1c88035e5af8449a4b7a2
#
_entry.id   128fb01435b1c88035e5af8449a4b7a2
#
_cell.length_a   1.000
_cell.length_b   1.000
_cell.length_c   1.000
_cell.angle_alpha   90.00
_cell.angle_beta   90.00
_cell.angle_gamma   90.00
#
_symmetry.space_group_name_H-M   'P 1'
#
loop_
_entity.id
_entity.type
_entity.pdbx_description
1 polymer ?
#
loop_
_entity_poly.entity_id
_entity_poly.type
_entity_poly.pdbx_seq_one_letter_code
_entity_poly.pdbx_strand_id
1 'polypeptide(L)'
;LLISTQHFQVEISEYTDDHLEPFVPAATDNIQLEFSMLSPFQRLNLSPIAQTANSTIFGVAFKTPDQHGIFNFRINYRRPFLTNIDEKRQVTVRHFAHDEWPRSWQISGAWVWIGGIWITVAGWLAFVALWLYSAPTERSAKKTQ
;
A
#
# COMPACT_ATOMS: atom_id res chain seq x y z
N LEU A 1 -8.99 -8.60 1.80
CA LEU A 1 -7.97 -8.07 0.89
C LEU A 1 -6.81 -7.51 1.68
N LEU A 2 -5.61 -7.68 1.17
CA LEU A 2 -4.40 -7.03 1.68
C LEU A 2 -4.15 -5.73 0.92
N ILE A 3 -3.36 -4.83 1.49
CA ILE A 3 -2.89 -3.62 0.82
C ILE A 3 -1.89 -4.04 -0.27
N SER A 4 -2.39 -4.39 -1.43
CA SER A 4 -1.60 -4.91 -2.55
C SER A 4 -2.29 -4.60 -3.88
N THR A 5 -1.65 -4.91 -4.98
CA THR A 5 -2.29 -4.85 -6.30
C THR A 5 -3.36 -5.93 -6.38
N GLN A 6 -4.57 -5.53 -6.71
CA GLN A 6 -5.73 -6.40 -6.87
C GLN A 6 -6.21 -6.38 -8.32
N HIS A 7 -6.80 -7.47 -8.73
CA HIS A 7 -7.43 -7.63 -10.04
C HIS A 7 -8.92 -7.83 -9.84
N PHE A 8 -9.70 -6.96 -10.42
CA PHE A 8 -11.16 -7.10 -10.45
C PHE A 8 -11.57 -7.51 -11.86
N GLN A 9 -12.47 -8.49 -11.93
CA GLN A 9 -13.03 -8.97 -13.18
C GLN A 9 -14.54 -9.12 -13.06
N VAL A 10 -15.25 -8.80 -14.14
CA VAL A 10 -16.68 -8.97 -14.27
C VAL A 10 -16.99 -9.48 -15.67
N GLU A 11 -17.91 -10.39 -15.75
CA GLU A 11 -18.43 -10.95 -16.99
C GLU A 11 -19.80 -10.37 -17.30
N ILE A 12 -19.97 -9.85 -18.51
CA ILE A 12 -21.20 -9.20 -18.95
C ILE A 12 -21.62 -9.80 -20.28
N SER A 13 -22.89 -10.19 -20.36
CA SER A 13 -23.54 -10.69 -21.55
C SER A 13 -24.74 -9.83 -21.92
N GLU A 14 -25.07 -9.77 -23.19
CA GLU A 14 -26.28 -9.17 -23.71
C GLU A 14 -27.21 -10.28 -24.17
N TYR A 15 -28.51 -10.15 -23.90
CA TYR A 15 -29.51 -11.11 -24.35
C TYR A 15 -30.22 -10.56 -25.57
N THR A 16 -29.97 -11.17 -26.72
CA THR A 16 -30.51 -10.75 -28.02
C THR A 16 -31.06 -11.98 -28.74
N ASP A 17 -32.22 -11.89 -29.35
CA ASP A 17 -32.82 -12.91 -30.17
C ASP A 17 -32.81 -14.34 -29.57
N ASP A 18 -33.18 -14.43 -28.28
CA ASP A 18 -33.29 -15.67 -27.51
C ASP A 18 -31.96 -16.40 -27.20
N HIS A 19 -30.82 -15.69 -27.33
CA HIS A 19 -29.52 -16.21 -26.95
C HIS A 19 -28.64 -15.14 -26.29
N LEU A 20 -27.61 -15.58 -25.56
CA LEU A 20 -26.62 -14.70 -24.94
C LEU A 20 -25.50 -14.38 -25.93
N GLU A 21 -25.23 -13.11 -26.10
CA GLU A 21 -24.13 -12.58 -26.90
C GLU A 21 -23.10 -11.83 -26.05
N PRO A 22 -21.85 -11.75 -26.51
CA PRO A 22 -20.85 -10.95 -25.83
C PRO A 22 -21.20 -9.47 -25.91
N PHE A 23 -21.34 -8.83 -24.75
CA PHE A 23 -21.64 -7.41 -24.67
C PHE A 23 -20.44 -6.56 -25.14
N VAL A 24 -20.71 -5.64 -26.07
CA VAL A 24 -19.73 -4.69 -26.60
C VAL A 24 -20.21 -3.26 -26.33
N PRO A 25 -19.57 -2.52 -25.42
CA PRO A 25 -19.95 -1.12 -25.16
C PRO A 25 -19.68 -0.26 -26.38
N ALA A 26 -20.49 0.77 -26.58
CA ALA A 26 -20.27 1.75 -27.65
C ALA A 26 -18.94 2.48 -27.44
N ALA A 27 -18.31 2.96 -28.54
CA ALA A 27 -16.97 3.58 -28.51
C ALA A 27 -16.86 4.79 -27.55
N THR A 28 -17.96 5.45 -27.24
CA THR A 28 -18.02 6.60 -26.33
C THR A 28 -18.37 6.21 -24.89
N ASP A 29 -18.56 4.92 -24.63
CA ASP A 29 -19.07 4.43 -23.36
C ASP A 29 -18.04 3.63 -22.60
N ASN A 30 -17.95 3.87 -21.30
CA ASN A 30 -17.03 3.17 -20.42
C ASN A 30 -17.80 2.57 -19.25
N ILE A 31 -17.57 1.28 -19.03
CA ILE A 31 -18.02 0.62 -17.82
C ILE A 31 -17.05 1.00 -16.70
N GLN A 32 -17.58 1.47 -15.58
CA GLN A 32 -16.78 1.94 -14.46
C GLN A 32 -17.03 1.11 -13.21
N LEU A 33 -15.95 0.79 -12.53
CA LEU A 33 -15.94 0.21 -11.20
C LEU A 33 -15.75 1.34 -10.18
N GLU A 34 -16.65 1.46 -9.23
CA GLU A 34 -16.48 2.28 -8.05
C GLU A 34 -15.94 1.40 -6.92
N PHE A 35 -14.74 1.74 -6.42
CA PHE A 35 -14.17 1.13 -5.23
C PHE A 35 -14.12 2.18 -4.14
N SER A 36 -14.97 2.03 -3.13
CA SER A 36 -15.18 3.08 -2.14
C SER A 36 -15.46 2.55 -0.74
N MET A 37 -14.99 3.31 0.20
CA MET A 37 -15.51 3.44 1.55
C MET A 37 -16.09 4.86 1.66
N LEU A 38 -16.37 5.41 2.82
CA LEU A 38 -16.70 6.85 2.94
C LEU A 38 -15.59 7.73 2.36
N SER A 39 -14.35 7.38 2.63
CA SER A 39 -13.10 7.86 2.04
C SER A 39 -12.06 6.75 2.26
N PRO A 40 -11.23 6.37 1.28
CA PRO A 40 -11.12 6.92 -0.08
C PRO A 40 -12.19 6.42 -1.05
N PHE A 41 -12.32 7.15 -2.16
CA PHE A 41 -13.19 6.80 -3.28
C PHE A 41 -12.36 6.75 -4.56
N GLN A 42 -12.42 5.62 -5.26
CA GLN A 42 -11.75 5.41 -6.54
C GLN A 42 -12.77 4.99 -7.58
N ARG A 43 -12.70 5.61 -8.77
CA ARG A 43 -13.46 5.23 -9.93
C ARG A 43 -12.52 4.80 -11.04
N LEU A 44 -12.66 3.56 -11.50
CA LEU A 44 -11.75 2.90 -12.41
C LEU A 44 -12.51 2.46 -13.65
N ASN A 45 -11.95 2.73 -14.83
CA ASN A 45 -12.51 2.24 -16.07
C ASN A 45 -12.15 0.77 -16.25
N LEU A 46 -13.15 -0.04 -16.59
CA LEU A 46 -12.96 -1.45 -16.92
C LEU A 46 -12.66 -1.58 -18.41
N SER A 47 -11.61 -2.31 -18.74
CA SER A 47 -11.25 -2.66 -20.11
C SER A 47 -11.60 -4.10 -20.43
N PRO A 48 -12.01 -4.42 -21.68
CA PRO A 48 -12.22 -5.80 -22.07
C PRO A 48 -10.88 -6.55 -22.06
N ILE A 49 -10.83 -7.68 -21.37
CA ILE A 49 -9.64 -8.55 -21.27
C ILE A 49 -9.78 -9.74 -22.20
N ALA A 50 -10.95 -10.37 -22.21
CA ALA A 50 -11.23 -11.53 -23.00
C ALA A 50 -12.68 -11.55 -23.44
N GLN A 51 -12.95 -12.26 -24.53
CA GLN A 51 -14.29 -12.48 -25.05
C GLN A 51 -14.53 -13.99 -25.15
N THR A 52 -15.65 -14.43 -24.61
CA THR A 52 -16.16 -15.79 -24.70
C THR A 52 -17.24 -15.84 -25.77
N ALA A 53 -17.74 -17.03 -26.11
CA ALA A 53 -18.81 -17.15 -27.10
C ALA A 53 -20.10 -16.36 -26.72
N ASN A 54 -20.38 -16.24 -25.42
CA ASN A 54 -21.64 -15.68 -24.91
C ASN A 54 -21.44 -14.45 -24.02
N SER A 55 -20.20 -14.00 -23.78
CA SER A 55 -19.92 -12.94 -22.82
C SER A 55 -18.60 -12.21 -23.09
N THR A 56 -18.47 -11.01 -22.56
CA THR A 56 -17.20 -10.26 -22.52
C THR A 56 -16.74 -10.11 -21.08
N ILE A 57 -15.48 -10.43 -20.82
CA ILE A 57 -14.83 -10.28 -19.53
C ILE A 57 -14.14 -8.93 -19.48
N PHE A 58 -14.62 -8.07 -18.60
CA PHE A 58 -14.02 -6.76 -18.33
C PHE A 58 -13.20 -6.84 -17.06
N GLY A 59 -12.09 -6.12 -17.02
CA GLY A 59 -11.29 -6.09 -15.82
C GLY A 59 -10.40 -4.89 -15.67
N VAL A 60 -9.88 -4.72 -14.46
CA VAL A 60 -8.95 -3.67 -14.09
C VAL A 60 -8.03 -4.14 -12.98
N ALA A 61 -6.76 -3.75 -13.08
CA ALA A 61 -5.78 -3.90 -12.01
C ALA A 61 -5.63 -2.57 -11.28
N PHE A 62 -5.69 -2.58 -9.97
CA PHE A 62 -5.56 -1.38 -9.15
C PHE A 62 -4.87 -1.69 -7.83
N LYS A 63 -4.30 -0.66 -7.21
CA LYS A 63 -3.70 -0.76 -5.88
C LYS A 63 -4.73 -0.37 -4.83
N THR A 64 -4.91 -1.23 -3.83
CA THR A 64 -5.78 -0.92 -2.69
C THR A 64 -5.21 0.25 -1.89
N PRO A 65 -6.07 1.17 -1.38
CA PRO A 65 -5.66 2.24 -0.48
C PRO A 65 -5.04 1.68 0.81
N ASP A 66 -4.17 2.46 1.43
CA ASP A 66 -3.55 2.14 2.72
C ASP A 66 -4.53 2.44 3.89
N GLN A 67 -5.73 1.92 3.77
CA GLN A 67 -6.75 2.02 4.80
C GLN A 67 -7.43 0.67 4.97
N HIS A 68 -7.66 0.29 6.21
CA HIS A 68 -8.42 -0.91 6.55
C HIS A 68 -9.89 -0.57 6.74
N GLY A 69 -10.75 -1.50 6.44
CA GLY A 69 -12.19 -1.34 6.61
C GLY A 69 -13.01 -2.12 5.59
N ILE A 70 -14.29 -1.82 5.56
CA ILE A 70 -15.23 -2.44 4.63
C ILE A 70 -15.37 -1.53 3.42
N PHE A 71 -14.90 -2.02 2.29
CA PHE A 71 -15.03 -1.36 1.01
C PHE A 71 -16.17 -1.95 0.19
N ASN A 72 -16.72 -1.13 -0.70
CA ASN A 72 -17.73 -1.53 -1.64
C ASN A 72 -17.12 -1.51 -3.05
N PHE A 73 -17.30 -2.60 -3.77
CA PHE A 73 -17.22 -2.63 -5.22
C PHE A 73 -18.61 -2.39 -5.76
N ARG A 74 -18.79 -1.37 -6.58
CA ARG A 74 -20.06 -1.07 -7.23
C ARG A 74 -19.85 -0.84 -8.71
N ILE A 75 -20.66 -1.52 -9.53
CA ILE A 75 -20.80 -1.26 -10.95
C ILE A 75 -22.20 -0.69 -11.14
N ASN A 76 -22.28 0.54 -11.61
CA ASN A 76 -23.54 1.18 -11.96
C ASN A 76 -23.48 1.58 -13.43
N TYR A 77 -24.14 0.78 -14.27
CA TYR A 77 -24.18 1.01 -15.69
C TYR A 77 -25.63 1.13 -16.15
N ARG A 78 -25.95 2.26 -16.77
CA ARG A 78 -27.30 2.60 -17.22
C ARG A 78 -27.25 3.10 -18.66
N ARG A 79 -28.01 2.45 -19.50
CA ARG A 79 -28.17 2.83 -20.91
C ARG A 79 -29.63 2.73 -21.33
N PRO A 80 -30.10 3.62 -22.23
CA PRO A 80 -31.39 3.44 -22.88
C PRO A 80 -31.42 2.10 -23.60
N PHE A 81 -32.56 1.44 -23.52
CA PHE A 81 -32.86 0.14 -24.15
C PHE A 81 -32.11 -1.09 -23.57
N LEU A 82 -31.28 -0.92 -22.56
CA LEU A 82 -30.61 -2.01 -21.85
C LEU A 82 -31.10 -2.09 -20.40
N THR A 83 -31.00 -3.27 -19.82
CA THR A 83 -31.26 -3.45 -18.38
C THR A 83 -30.18 -2.74 -17.56
N ASN A 84 -30.62 -2.01 -16.52
CA ASN A 84 -29.68 -1.34 -15.63
C ASN A 84 -28.91 -2.36 -14.81
N ILE A 85 -27.57 -2.24 -14.82
CA ILE A 85 -26.68 -3.02 -13.96
C ILE A 85 -26.34 -2.14 -12.75
N ASP A 86 -26.74 -2.57 -11.56
CA ASP A 86 -26.35 -1.96 -10.28
C ASP A 86 -25.95 -3.08 -9.33
N GLU A 87 -24.72 -3.54 -9.48
CA GLU A 87 -24.17 -4.62 -8.68
C GLU A 87 -23.26 -4.05 -7.61
N LYS A 88 -23.45 -4.47 -6.37
CA LYS A 88 -22.68 -4.03 -5.22
C LYS A 88 -22.16 -5.22 -4.43
N ARG A 89 -20.84 -5.28 -4.23
CA ARG A 89 -20.19 -6.26 -3.37
C ARG A 89 -19.37 -5.60 -2.29
N GLN A 90 -19.47 -6.12 -1.08
CA GLN A 90 -18.67 -5.67 0.05
C GLN A 90 -17.45 -6.57 0.23
N VAL A 91 -16.32 -5.93 0.47
CA VAL A 91 -15.03 -6.60 0.67
C VAL A 91 -14.31 -5.96 1.85
N THR A 92 -13.80 -6.78 2.74
CA THR A 92 -12.99 -6.30 3.87
C THR A 92 -11.53 -6.18 3.46
N VAL A 93 -10.94 -5.00 3.66
CA VAL A 93 -9.51 -4.74 3.56
C VAL A 93 -8.94 -4.72 4.97
N ARG A 94 -7.93 -5.55 5.22
CA ARG A 94 -7.24 -5.62 6.51
C ARG A 94 -5.79 -5.17 6.38
N HIS A 95 -5.20 -4.75 7.46
CA HIS A 95 -3.76 -4.57 7.56
C HIS A 95 -3.00 -5.89 7.40
N PHE A 96 -1.73 -5.76 7.07
CA PHE A 96 -0.82 -6.89 7.16
C PHE A 96 -0.78 -7.40 8.60
N ALA A 97 -0.79 -8.71 8.78
CA ALA A 97 -0.45 -9.32 10.03
C ALA A 97 1.03 -9.07 10.36
N HIS A 98 1.43 -9.22 11.61
CA HIS A 98 2.79 -8.91 12.05
C HIS A 98 3.87 -9.68 11.28
N ASP A 99 3.57 -10.90 10.87
CA ASP A 99 4.44 -11.80 10.11
C ASP A 99 4.39 -11.58 8.59
N GLU A 100 3.40 -10.85 8.08
CA GLU A 100 3.20 -10.57 6.66
C GLU A 100 3.96 -9.31 6.17
N TRP A 101 4.47 -8.49 7.07
CA TRP A 101 5.25 -7.32 6.71
C TRP A 101 6.56 -7.73 6.02
N PRO A 102 6.92 -7.07 4.91
CA PRO A 102 8.19 -7.34 4.27
C PRO A 102 9.33 -7.06 5.25
N ARG A 103 10.25 -8.01 5.38
CA ARG A 103 11.43 -7.84 6.25
C ARG A 103 12.27 -6.69 5.71
N SER A 104 12.48 -5.68 6.52
CA SER A 104 13.41 -4.59 6.21
C SER A 104 14.77 -4.89 6.84
N TRP A 105 15.79 -4.94 6.01
CA TRP A 105 17.19 -5.04 6.46
C TRP A 105 17.76 -3.67 6.83
N GLN A 106 17.07 -2.60 6.48
CA GLN A 106 17.44 -1.22 6.80
C GLN A 106 16.45 -0.63 7.79
N ILE A 107 16.92 -0.28 8.97
CA ILE A 107 16.14 0.49 9.92
C ILE A 107 16.34 1.97 9.55
N SER A 108 15.30 2.61 9.02
CA SER A 108 15.35 4.03 8.67
C SER A 108 15.61 4.87 9.94
N GLY A 109 16.58 5.80 9.83
CA GLY A 109 16.99 6.64 10.96
C GLY A 109 17.92 5.99 11.99
N ALA A 110 18.23 4.70 11.88
CA ALA A 110 19.12 4.01 12.82
C ALA A 110 20.54 4.57 12.83
N TRP A 111 21.03 5.13 11.73
CA TRP A 111 22.38 5.69 11.64
C TRP A 111 22.65 6.82 12.64
N VAL A 112 21.63 7.60 13.02
CA VAL A 112 21.75 8.66 14.03
C VAL A 112 22.06 8.06 15.40
N TRP A 113 21.38 6.96 15.76
CA TRP A 113 21.61 6.24 17.01
C TRP A 113 22.98 5.54 17.01
N ILE A 114 23.33 4.89 15.89
CA ILE A 114 24.63 4.26 15.72
C ILE A 114 25.76 5.30 15.82
N GLY A 115 25.61 6.45 15.14
CA GLY A 115 26.54 7.56 15.23
C GLY A 115 26.69 8.10 16.66
N GLY A 116 25.58 8.28 17.37
CA GLY A 116 25.59 8.70 18.78
C GLY A 116 26.37 7.74 19.68
N ILE A 117 26.17 6.42 19.52
CA ILE A 117 26.91 5.39 20.26
C ILE A 117 28.41 5.47 19.96
N TRP A 118 28.79 5.59 18.68
CA TRP A 118 30.20 5.69 18.28
C TRP A 118 30.89 6.92 18.86
N ILE A 119 30.21 8.09 18.85
CA ILE A 119 30.73 9.34 19.41
C ILE A 119 30.92 9.17 20.92
N THR A 120 29.97 8.55 21.62
CA THR A 120 30.06 8.32 23.05
C THR A 120 31.25 7.40 23.41
N VAL A 121 31.38 6.28 22.68
CA VAL A 121 32.51 5.36 22.88
C VAL A 121 33.84 6.01 22.57
N ALA A 122 33.93 6.75 21.47
CA ALA A 122 35.15 7.45 21.10
C ALA A 122 35.54 8.52 22.15
N GLY A 123 34.57 9.28 22.64
CA GLY A 123 34.76 10.27 23.70
C GLY A 123 35.24 9.64 25.01
N TRP A 124 34.63 8.49 25.39
CA TRP A 124 35.08 7.77 26.57
C TRP A 124 36.53 7.24 26.43
N LEU A 125 36.87 6.64 25.28
CA LEU A 125 38.24 6.18 25.03
C LEU A 125 39.25 7.33 25.05
N ALA A 126 38.91 8.47 24.43
CA ALA A 126 39.74 9.66 24.48
C ALA A 126 39.95 10.17 25.92
N PHE A 127 38.90 10.19 26.72
CA PHE A 127 38.97 10.56 28.13
C PHE A 127 39.88 9.62 28.92
N VAL A 128 39.77 8.31 28.75
CA VAL A 128 40.60 7.30 29.40
C VAL A 128 42.08 7.47 28.98
N ALA A 129 42.30 7.69 27.68
CA ALA A 129 43.68 7.93 27.20
C ALA A 129 44.30 9.18 27.84
N LEU A 130 43.59 10.30 27.85
CA LEU A 130 44.01 11.53 28.50
C LEU A 130 44.26 11.35 29.99
N TRP A 131 43.39 10.60 30.67
CA TRP A 131 43.56 10.27 32.08
C TRP A 131 44.85 9.47 32.34
N LEU A 132 45.12 8.44 31.55
CA LEU A 132 46.31 7.61 31.71
C LEU A 132 47.59 8.33 31.37
N TYR A 133 47.55 9.26 30.40
CA TYR A 133 48.71 10.07 30.02
C TYR A 133 48.90 11.35 30.85
N SER A 134 47.91 11.72 31.68
CA SER A 134 48.05 12.87 32.57
C SER A 134 49.10 12.58 33.65
N ALA A 135 50.22 13.26 33.60
CA ALA A 135 51.25 13.13 34.60
C ALA A 135 50.70 13.58 35.99
N PRO A 136 51.03 12.86 37.07
CA PRO A 136 50.64 13.31 38.40
C PRO A 136 51.32 14.62 38.69
N THR A 137 50.51 15.66 39.04
CA THR A 137 51.06 16.97 39.45
C THR A 137 51.78 16.77 40.81
N GLU A 138 53.13 16.82 40.79
CA GLU A 138 53.87 16.85 42.04
C GLU A 138 53.46 18.11 42.85
N ARG A 139 52.74 17.89 43.93
CA ARG A 139 52.50 18.91 44.94
C ARG A 139 53.85 19.22 45.59
N SER A 140 54.51 20.28 45.08
CA SER A 140 55.64 20.83 45.80
C SER A 140 55.18 21.24 47.21
N ALA A 141 55.59 20.41 48.18
CA ALA A 141 55.42 20.73 49.59
C ALA A 141 56.31 21.93 49.91
N LYS A 142 55.73 23.14 49.93
CA LYS A 142 56.37 24.37 50.44
C LYS A 142 56.62 24.15 51.96
N LYS A 143 57.82 23.76 52.32
CA LYS A 143 58.30 23.84 53.70
C LYS A 143 58.33 25.30 54.12
N THR A 144 57.37 25.71 54.94
CA THR A 144 57.48 26.92 55.74
C THR A 144 58.44 26.63 56.90
N GLN A 145 59.57 27.32 56.88
CA GLN A 145 60.39 27.52 58.08
C GLN A 145 59.78 28.66 58.89
#